data_180053fe7a9da1b9242884f5e9870f2e
#
_entry.id   180053fe7a9da1b9242884f5e9870f2e
#
_cell.length_a   1.000
_cell.length_b   1.000
_cell.length_c   1.000
_cell.angle_alpha   90.00
_cell.angle_beta   90.00
_cell.angle_gamma   90.00
#
_symmetry.space_group_name_H-M   'P 1'
#
loop_
_entity.id
_entity.type
_entity.pdbx_description
1 polymer ?
#
loop_
_entity_poly.entity_id
_entity_poly.type
_entity_poly.pdbx_seq_one_letter_code
_entity_poly.pdbx_strand_id
1 'polypeptide(L)'
;MFIDTEGSTKDMDVARFEKPSSWTMLLEQIRYVKMNPTICRTLVIDTADWAEQMCVADLCARYGKKGIEDFGYGNGYVYAKEEFGRFLNSLEEIVDAGIHVVVTAHAHLKKFEQPDELGSYDRWELKLGKKTSSQTAPLLKEWGDMVLFANYKTWSIAVDDKGNKRKAQGGARVMYTTHHPCWDAKNRYGLPDEMPFSYDSIRHIIEGGETEEKAPEPVAEPTKPAVNVSAVEKEQKEPQGEPVQQTMDLSQMDTKEKEAKTAFNVDPRVPKKLRDLMIENNVMEWEIESACEAKGYIPSGTPLWEYENVNPGFTDAVLVGAWPQVFAMVKQIREKEAIPFN
;
A
#
# COMPACT_ATOMS: atom_id res chain seq x y z
N MET A 1 9.96 14.48 20.54
CA MET A 1 10.47 13.31 21.30
C MET A 1 10.66 12.16 20.35
N PHE A 2 11.83 11.50 20.36
CA PHE A 2 12.12 10.36 19.50
C PHE A 2 12.01 9.02 20.26
N ILE A 3 11.46 8.02 19.62
CA ILE A 3 11.68 6.61 19.92
C ILE A 3 12.55 6.08 18.78
N ASP A 4 13.84 6.00 19.03
CA ASP A 4 14.85 5.61 18.04
C ASP A 4 15.05 4.09 18.06
N THR A 5 14.34 3.39 17.18
CA THR A 5 14.40 1.91 17.07
C THR A 5 15.67 1.46 16.35
N GLU A 6 16.23 2.29 15.49
CA GLU A 6 17.42 1.98 14.68
C GLU A 6 18.72 2.35 15.39
N GLY A 7 18.74 3.45 16.11
CA GLY A 7 19.93 4.01 16.77
C GLY A 7 20.62 5.09 15.93
N SER A 8 19.88 5.75 15.04
CA SER A 8 20.37 6.77 14.11
C SER A 8 20.57 8.14 14.75
N THR A 9 19.89 8.41 15.88
CA THR A 9 19.86 9.74 16.50
C THR A 9 20.95 9.99 17.53
N LYS A 10 21.90 9.06 17.73
CA LYS A 10 22.89 9.12 18.84
C LYS A 10 23.68 10.42 18.90
N ASP A 11 24.07 10.95 17.75
CA ASP A 11 24.87 12.16 17.62
C ASP A 11 24.02 13.44 17.42
N MET A 12 22.69 13.32 17.52
CA MET A 12 21.79 14.45 17.39
C MET A 12 21.43 15.02 18.77
N ASP A 13 21.39 16.34 18.89
CA ASP A 13 20.87 17.03 20.07
C ASP A 13 19.34 17.10 20.02
N VAL A 14 18.70 15.98 20.34
CA VAL A 14 17.24 15.83 20.32
C VAL A 14 16.74 15.08 21.56
N ALA A 15 15.54 15.43 22.00
CA ALA A 15 14.88 14.70 23.08
C ALA A 15 14.48 13.31 22.57
N ARG A 16 14.96 12.25 23.23
CA ARG A 16 14.69 10.86 22.89
C ARG A 16 14.55 9.99 24.12
N PHE A 17 13.81 8.91 23.96
CA PHE A 17 13.83 7.80 24.92
C PHE A 17 15.13 6.98 24.75
N GLU A 18 15.42 6.15 25.74
CA GLU A 18 16.42 5.09 25.58
C GLU A 18 16.01 4.20 24.38
N LYS A 19 16.99 3.77 23.57
CA LYS A 19 16.71 2.89 22.44
C LYS A 19 15.97 1.63 22.91
N PRO A 20 14.77 1.33 22.40
CA PRO A 20 14.03 0.15 22.82
C PRO A 20 14.80 -1.11 22.43
N SER A 21 15.01 -1.99 23.41
CA SER A 21 15.66 -3.28 23.23
C SER A 21 14.68 -4.40 22.88
N SER A 22 13.38 -4.15 22.99
CA SER A 22 12.31 -5.10 22.73
C SER A 22 11.03 -4.42 22.25
N TRP A 23 10.15 -5.21 21.65
CA TRP A 23 8.80 -4.77 21.28
C TRP A 23 8.00 -4.25 22.48
N THR A 24 8.06 -4.97 23.58
CA THR A 24 7.41 -4.57 24.83
C THR A 24 7.89 -3.21 25.30
N MET A 25 9.20 -2.94 25.31
CA MET A 25 9.75 -1.65 25.71
C MET A 25 9.29 -0.53 24.78
N LEU A 26 9.23 -0.77 23.47
CA LEU A 26 8.68 0.18 22.50
C LEU A 26 7.22 0.56 22.84
N LEU A 27 6.38 -0.44 23.11
CA LEU A 27 4.97 -0.23 23.46
C LEU A 27 4.82 0.50 24.80
N GLU A 28 5.69 0.20 25.78
CA GLU A 28 5.72 0.92 27.07
C GLU A 28 6.11 2.39 26.90
N GLN A 29 7.06 2.72 26.04
CA GLN A 29 7.42 4.11 25.72
C GLN A 29 6.25 4.86 25.07
N ILE A 30 5.55 4.24 24.13
CA ILE A 30 4.34 4.81 23.52
C ILE A 30 3.26 5.06 24.59
N ARG A 31 3.02 4.05 25.44
CA ARG A 31 2.08 4.17 26.56
C ARG A 31 2.47 5.30 27.52
N TYR A 32 3.75 5.46 27.78
CA TYR A 32 4.25 6.56 28.63
C TYR A 32 3.92 7.93 28.03
N VAL A 33 4.14 8.11 26.71
CA VAL A 33 3.77 9.35 26.00
C VAL A 33 2.27 9.61 26.11
N LYS A 34 1.44 8.59 25.88
CA LYS A 34 -0.03 8.69 26.00
C LYS A 34 -0.45 9.18 27.40
N MET A 35 0.18 8.65 28.44
CA MET A 35 -0.12 9.02 29.84
C MET A 35 0.43 10.40 30.23
N ASN A 36 1.36 10.95 29.44
CA ASN A 36 2.02 12.23 29.69
C ASN A 36 1.96 13.12 28.44
N PRO A 37 0.77 13.56 27.98
CA PRO A 37 0.60 14.21 26.69
C PRO A 37 1.31 15.58 26.58
N THR A 38 1.76 16.15 27.68
CA THR A 38 2.50 17.41 27.70
C THR A 38 4.02 17.26 27.50
N ILE A 39 4.52 16.01 27.43
CA ILE A 39 5.96 15.73 27.33
C ILE A 39 6.55 16.14 25.98
N CYS A 40 5.73 16.12 24.92
CA CYS A 40 6.13 16.55 23.58
C CYS A 40 4.91 16.96 22.74
N ARG A 41 5.14 17.79 21.73
CA ARG A 41 4.13 18.13 20.71
C ARG A 41 4.16 17.17 19.52
N THR A 42 5.29 16.48 19.33
CA THR A 42 5.50 15.54 18.23
C THR A 42 6.28 14.33 18.74
N LEU A 43 5.75 13.14 18.51
CA LEU A 43 6.41 11.88 18.70
C LEU A 43 6.95 11.38 17.35
N VAL A 44 8.21 10.98 17.31
CA VAL A 44 8.85 10.42 16.10
C VAL A 44 9.25 8.98 16.37
N ILE A 45 8.79 8.06 15.54
CA ILE A 45 9.23 6.66 15.50
C ILE A 45 10.25 6.51 14.37
N ASP A 46 11.49 6.23 14.70
CA ASP A 46 12.59 6.14 13.74
C ASP A 46 13.31 4.79 13.89
N THR A 47 12.99 3.78 13.09
CA THR A 47 12.10 3.69 11.93
C THR A 47 11.06 2.57 12.08
N ALA A 48 10.02 2.60 11.23
CA ALA A 48 8.97 1.57 11.21
C ALA A 48 9.49 0.18 10.86
N ASP A 49 10.46 0.08 9.95
CA ASP A 49 11.03 -1.20 9.53
C ASP A 49 11.83 -1.88 10.65
N TRP A 50 12.50 -1.12 11.51
CA TRP A 50 13.11 -1.67 12.73
C TRP A 50 12.06 -2.01 13.80
N ALA A 51 11.01 -1.21 13.93
CA ALA A 51 9.88 -1.54 14.80
C ALA A 51 9.19 -2.85 14.35
N GLU A 52 9.00 -3.05 13.04
CA GLU A 52 8.46 -4.31 12.50
C GLU A 52 9.35 -5.51 12.85
N GLN A 53 10.66 -5.37 12.77
CA GLN A 53 11.58 -6.45 13.16
C GLN A 53 11.44 -6.81 14.63
N MET A 54 11.26 -5.83 15.52
CA MET A 54 11.01 -6.08 16.94
C MET A 54 9.68 -6.79 17.16
N CYS A 55 8.64 -6.38 16.45
CA CYS A 55 7.32 -7.03 16.47
C CYS A 55 7.41 -8.50 16.07
N VAL A 56 8.08 -8.79 14.96
CA VAL A 56 8.28 -10.16 14.45
C VAL A 56 9.10 -11.00 15.44
N ALA A 57 10.18 -10.43 15.99
CA ALA A 57 11.03 -11.13 16.96
C ALA A 57 10.26 -11.49 18.23
N ASP A 58 9.47 -10.56 18.78
CA ASP A 58 8.63 -10.77 19.95
C ASP A 58 7.55 -11.84 19.68
N LEU A 59 6.89 -11.76 18.52
CA LEU A 59 5.92 -12.76 18.11
C LEU A 59 6.54 -14.15 18.05
N CYS A 60 7.69 -14.30 17.40
CA CYS A 60 8.40 -15.56 17.32
C CYS A 60 8.78 -16.09 18.72
N ALA A 61 9.26 -15.22 19.60
CA ALA A 61 9.61 -15.59 20.97
C ALA A 61 8.39 -16.09 21.78
N ARG A 62 7.27 -15.36 21.72
CA ARG A 62 6.01 -15.74 22.40
C ARG A 62 5.50 -17.12 21.99
N TYR A 63 5.65 -17.47 20.72
CA TYR A 63 5.17 -18.75 20.18
C TYR A 63 6.26 -19.83 20.08
N GLY A 64 7.48 -19.58 20.60
CA GLY A 64 8.59 -20.53 20.56
C GLY A 64 9.04 -20.88 19.14
N LYS A 65 8.93 -19.93 18.20
CA LYS A 65 9.33 -20.07 16.80
C LYS A 65 10.71 -19.49 16.57
N LYS A 66 11.50 -20.08 15.65
CA LYS A 66 12.82 -19.56 15.28
C LYS A 66 12.73 -18.41 14.28
N GLY A 67 11.63 -18.36 13.52
CA GLY A 67 11.37 -17.31 12.54
C GLY A 67 9.90 -17.29 12.14
N ILE A 68 9.49 -16.22 11.45
CA ILE A 68 8.10 -16.00 11.04
C ILE A 68 7.58 -17.10 10.08
N GLU A 69 8.48 -17.73 9.32
CA GLU A 69 8.14 -18.83 8.41
C GLU A 69 7.73 -20.11 9.15
N ASP A 70 8.19 -20.28 10.41
CA ASP A 70 7.92 -21.50 11.21
C ASP A 70 6.46 -21.58 11.70
N PHE A 71 5.66 -20.54 11.48
CA PHE A 71 4.22 -20.58 11.78
C PHE A 71 3.43 -21.40 10.76
N GLY A 72 4.03 -21.68 9.59
CA GLY A 72 3.40 -22.42 8.50
C GLY A 72 2.29 -21.64 7.78
N TYR A 73 2.10 -21.95 6.52
CA TYR A 73 1.01 -21.41 5.65
C TYR A 73 0.84 -19.88 5.67
N GLY A 74 1.90 -19.13 5.99
CA GLY A 74 1.84 -17.66 6.04
C GLY A 74 1.21 -17.07 7.30
N ASN A 75 0.73 -17.88 8.25
CA ASN A 75 0.07 -17.41 9.48
C ASN A 75 0.93 -16.44 10.31
N GLY A 76 2.25 -16.61 10.31
CA GLY A 76 3.14 -15.67 10.99
C GLY A 76 3.02 -14.24 10.48
N TYR A 77 2.81 -14.07 9.18
CA TYR A 77 2.60 -12.73 8.58
C TYR A 77 1.25 -12.13 8.95
N VAL A 78 0.21 -12.97 9.09
CA VAL A 78 -1.11 -12.53 9.56
C VAL A 78 -1.00 -12.03 11.00
N TYR A 79 -0.38 -12.80 11.88
CA TYR A 79 -0.18 -12.39 13.28
C TYR A 79 0.68 -11.13 13.41
N ALA A 80 1.74 -11.02 12.58
CA ALA A 80 2.56 -9.81 12.54
C ALA A 80 1.75 -8.58 12.06
N LYS A 81 0.90 -8.75 11.05
CA LYS A 81 -0.02 -7.69 10.60
C LYS A 81 -0.95 -7.24 11.72
N GLU A 82 -1.58 -8.19 12.43
CA GLU A 82 -2.50 -7.87 13.53
C GLU A 82 -1.79 -7.15 14.68
N GLU A 83 -0.60 -7.64 15.06
CA GLU A 83 0.19 -7.01 16.11
C GLU A 83 0.66 -5.61 15.72
N PHE A 84 1.10 -5.43 14.47
CA PHE A 84 1.47 -4.13 13.94
C PHE A 84 0.26 -3.19 13.81
N GLY A 85 -0.92 -3.72 13.50
CA GLY A 85 -2.18 -2.97 13.54
C GLY A 85 -2.50 -2.45 14.95
N ARG A 86 -2.31 -3.26 15.99
CA ARG A 86 -2.45 -2.83 17.40
C ARG A 86 -1.47 -1.74 17.78
N PHE A 87 -0.24 -1.81 17.27
CA PHE A 87 0.74 -0.74 17.42
C PHE A 87 0.27 0.57 16.78
N LEU A 88 -0.24 0.54 15.54
CA LEU A 88 -0.78 1.73 14.89
C LEU A 88 -1.98 2.31 15.65
N ASN A 89 -2.87 1.47 16.18
CA ASN A 89 -3.97 1.92 17.02
C ASN A 89 -3.46 2.61 18.31
N SER A 90 -2.36 2.14 18.89
CA SER A 90 -1.77 2.81 20.05
C SER A 90 -1.14 4.17 19.71
N LEU A 91 -0.66 4.37 18.48
CA LEU A 91 -0.22 5.66 17.97
C LEU A 91 -1.41 6.58 17.68
N GLU A 92 -2.55 6.06 17.21
CA GLU A 92 -3.79 6.82 17.03
C GLU A 92 -4.24 7.45 18.35
N GLU A 93 -4.18 6.70 19.45
CA GLU A 93 -4.50 7.22 20.78
C GLU A 93 -3.60 8.38 21.21
N ILE A 94 -2.38 8.49 20.69
CA ILE A 94 -1.48 9.62 20.90
C ILE A 94 -1.90 10.81 20.05
N VAL A 95 -2.32 10.57 18.80
CA VAL A 95 -2.89 11.60 17.92
C VAL A 95 -4.15 12.20 18.55
N ASP A 96 -5.04 11.35 19.08
CA ASP A 96 -6.26 11.78 19.80
C ASP A 96 -5.95 12.63 21.04
N ALA A 97 -4.80 12.40 21.66
CA ALA A 97 -4.31 13.23 22.77
C ALA A 97 -3.70 14.58 22.32
N GLY A 98 -3.71 14.88 21.01
CA GLY A 98 -3.23 16.15 20.44
C GLY A 98 -1.73 16.20 20.16
N ILE A 99 -1.07 15.05 20.05
CA ILE A 99 0.36 14.94 19.75
C ILE A 99 0.50 14.48 18.29
N HIS A 100 1.26 15.20 17.48
CA HIS A 100 1.60 14.76 16.14
C HIS A 100 2.47 13.50 16.17
N VAL A 101 2.19 12.54 15.32
CA VAL A 101 3.01 11.33 15.17
C VAL A 101 3.68 11.33 13.81
N VAL A 102 4.99 11.19 13.80
CA VAL A 102 5.81 11.05 12.59
C VAL A 102 6.46 9.67 12.62
N VAL A 103 6.29 8.92 11.56
CA VAL A 103 6.91 7.60 11.40
C VAL A 103 7.83 7.64 10.19
N THR A 104 9.13 7.45 10.42
CA THR A 104 10.08 7.29 9.32
C THR A 104 10.16 5.84 8.89
N ALA A 105 10.47 5.59 7.64
CA ALA A 105 10.66 4.25 7.12
C ALA A 105 11.64 4.28 5.93
N HIS A 106 12.47 3.25 5.81
CA HIS A 106 13.29 3.09 4.61
C HIS A 106 12.45 2.70 3.41
N ALA A 107 12.93 3.07 2.23
CA ALA A 107 12.38 2.62 0.97
C ALA A 107 13.40 1.74 0.22
N HIS A 108 12.91 0.84 -0.60
CA HIS A 108 13.73 0.02 -1.50
C HIS A 108 13.09 -0.06 -2.88
N LEU A 109 13.94 -0.28 -3.89
CA LEU A 109 13.47 -0.53 -5.25
C LEU A 109 12.99 -1.97 -5.40
N LYS A 110 11.81 -2.14 -5.97
CA LYS A 110 11.21 -3.43 -6.30
C LYS A 110 10.71 -3.39 -7.73
N LYS A 111 10.89 -4.49 -8.45
CA LYS A 111 10.26 -4.65 -9.76
C LYS A 111 8.75 -4.80 -9.57
N PHE A 112 8.02 -4.01 -10.30
CA PHE A 112 6.57 -4.01 -10.30
C PHE A 112 6.07 -4.37 -11.71
N GLU A 113 5.12 -5.29 -11.77
CA GLU A 113 4.45 -5.72 -12.98
C GLU A 113 2.97 -5.41 -12.82
N GLN A 114 2.41 -4.73 -13.81
CA GLN A 114 0.97 -4.51 -13.86
C GLN A 114 0.34 -5.58 -14.73
N PRO A 115 -0.80 -6.16 -14.32
CA PRO A 115 -1.48 -7.20 -15.08
C PRO A 115 -1.91 -6.75 -16.48
N ASP A 116 -2.13 -5.45 -16.65
CA ASP A 116 -2.68 -4.87 -17.89
C ASP A 116 -1.61 -4.32 -18.83
N GLU A 117 -0.32 -4.33 -18.43
CA GLU A 117 0.79 -3.78 -19.22
C GLU A 117 1.88 -4.82 -19.46
N LEU A 118 2.40 -4.84 -20.69
CA LEU A 118 3.57 -5.66 -21.02
C LEU A 118 4.84 -4.99 -20.50
N GLY A 119 5.46 -5.62 -19.53
CA GLY A 119 6.75 -5.21 -18.98
C GLY A 119 6.73 -4.95 -17.48
N SER A 120 7.94 -4.83 -16.93
CA SER A 120 8.15 -4.50 -15.51
C SER A 120 8.88 -3.17 -15.40
N TYR A 121 8.59 -2.41 -14.35
CA TYR A 121 9.30 -1.19 -14.02
C TYR A 121 9.74 -1.18 -12.56
N ASP A 122 10.73 -0.35 -12.25
CA ASP A 122 11.23 -0.23 -10.88
C ASP A 122 10.37 0.78 -10.10
N ARG A 123 9.90 0.34 -8.92
CA ARG A 123 9.09 1.14 -8.02
C ARG A 123 9.71 1.20 -6.64
N TRP A 124 9.68 2.38 -6.03
CA TRP A 124 10.02 2.56 -4.64
C TRP A 124 8.87 2.11 -3.74
N GLU A 125 9.16 1.22 -2.82
CA GLU A 125 8.21 0.76 -1.80
C GLU A 125 8.81 0.87 -0.41
N LEU A 126 7.96 0.94 0.61
CA LEU A 126 8.39 0.87 1.99
C LEU A 126 9.10 -0.47 2.25
N LYS A 127 10.21 -0.41 2.96
CA LYS A 127 10.99 -1.60 3.34
C LYS A 127 10.34 -2.32 4.54
N LEU A 128 9.05 -2.55 4.47
CA LEU A 128 8.23 -3.26 5.43
C LEU A 128 7.69 -4.52 4.77
N GLY A 129 7.71 -5.63 5.53
CA GLY A 129 7.28 -6.91 5.02
C GLY A 129 8.21 -7.50 3.97
N LYS A 130 8.74 -8.70 4.23
CA LYS A 130 9.67 -9.36 3.30
C LYS A 130 8.99 -10.10 2.16
N LYS A 131 7.71 -10.45 2.31
CA LYS A 131 6.95 -11.23 1.34
C LYS A 131 5.66 -10.53 0.92
N THR A 132 5.14 -10.93 -0.23
CA THR A 132 3.87 -10.44 -0.80
C THR A 132 2.68 -10.63 0.15
N SER A 133 2.71 -11.66 1.00
CA SER A 133 1.71 -11.91 2.05
C SER A 133 1.81 -10.97 3.25
N SER A 134 2.92 -10.26 3.43
CA SER A 134 3.05 -9.26 4.48
C SER A 134 2.28 -7.99 4.09
N GLN A 135 1.40 -7.55 4.97
CA GLN A 135 0.51 -6.40 4.73
C GLN A 135 0.79 -5.23 5.70
N THR A 136 1.95 -5.20 6.34
CA THR A 136 2.33 -4.13 7.27
C THR A 136 2.57 -2.80 6.57
N ALA A 137 3.21 -2.82 5.38
CA ALA A 137 3.40 -1.61 4.57
C ALA A 137 2.07 -0.96 4.12
N PRO A 138 1.09 -1.70 3.58
CA PRO A 138 -0.25 -1.16 3.31
C PRO A 138 -0.90 -0.53 4.55
N LEU A 139 -0.90 -1.23 5.69
CA LEU A 139 -1.50 -0.71 6.93
C LEU A 139 -0.91 0.64 7.33
N LEU A 140 0.43 0.78 7.33
CA LEU A 140 1.08 2.02 7.69
C LEU A 140 0.72 3.16 6.73
N LYS A 141 0.67 2.88 5.41
CA LYS A 141 0.28 3.86 4.39
C LYS A 141 -1.19 4.28 4.51
N GLU A 142 -2.07 3.35 4.84
CA GLU A 142 -3.50 3.61 5.04
C GLU A 142 -3.73 4.46 6.29
N TRP A 143 -3.03 4.15 7.39
CA TRP A 143 -3.13 4.84 8.66
C TRP A 143 -2.68 6.30 8.56
N GLY A 144 -1.53 6.60 7.97
CA GLY A 144 -1.01 7.96 7.90
C GLY A 144 -1.90 8.92 7.10
N ASP A 145 -2.11 10.14 7.57
CA ASP A 145 -2.81 11.21 6.83
C ASP A 145 -1.97 11.78 5.69
N MET A 146 -0.67 11.80 5.88
CA MET A 146 0.33 12.12 4.85
C MET A 146 1.33 10.97 4.71
N VAL A 147 1.65 10.62 3.47
CA VAL A 147 2.78 9.77 3.10
C VAL A 147 3.66 10.59 2.17
N LEU A 148 4.82 10.98 2.65
CA LEU A 148 5.77 11.82 1.92
C LEU A 148 6.95 10.96 1.46
N PHE A 149 7.15 10.85 0.17
CA PHE A 149 8.30 10.14 -0.40
C PHE A 149 9.48 11.10 -0.56
N ALA A 150 10.46 10.99 0.33
CA ALA A 150 11.67 11.81 0.31
C ALA A 150 12.74 11.16 -0.56
N ASN A 151 13.30 11.90 -1.53
CA ASN A 151 14.35 11.41 -2.40
C ASN A 151 15.25 12.55 -2.90
N TYR A 152 16.35 12.17 -3.56
CA TYR A 152 17.18 13.12 -4.30
C TYR A 152 16.63 13.27 -5.72
N LYS A 153 16.41 14.51 -6.16
CA LYS A 153 16.05 14.79 -7.54
C LYS A 153 17.27 14.65 -8.42
N THR A 154 17.27 13.62 -9.26
CA THR A 154 18.37 13.34 -10.18
C THR A 154 17.86 13.29 -11.62
N TRP A 155 18.67 13.78 -12.54
CA TRP A 155 18.42 13.72 -13.98
C TRP A 155 19.50 12.89 -14.65
N SER A 156 19.12 12.12 -15.64
CA SER A 156 20.02 11.36 -16.49
C SER A 156 20.30 12.17 -17.76
N ILE A 157 21.49 12.71 -17.88
CA ILE A 157 21.91 13.50 -19.02
C ILE A 157 22.77 12.65 -19.97
N ALA A 158 22.46 12.70 -21.26
CA ALA A 158 23.30 12.10 -22.29
C ALA A 158 24.65 12.84 -22.33
N VAL A 159 25.74 12.09 -22.36
CA VAL A 159 27.12 12.63 -22.39
C VAL A 159 27.76 12.46 -23.76
N ASP A 160 27.15 11.66 -24.63
CA ASP A 160 27.57 11.42 -26.00
C ASP A 160 26.47 11.77 -27.00
N ASP A 161 26.86 12.13 -28.22
CA ASP A 161 25.95 12.51 -29.31
C ASP A 161 24.96 11.40 -29.71
N LYS A 162 25.24 10.17 -29.32
CA LYS A 162 24.42 8.98 -29.60
C LYS A 162 23.49 8.59 -28.44
N GLY A 163 23.55 9.29 -27.29
CA GLY A 163 22.74 9.01 -26.11
C GLY A 163 23.04 7.68 -25.40
N ASN A 164 24.11 6.98 -25.79
CA ASN A 164 24.49 5.68 -25.23
C ASN A 164 25.17 5.79 -23.86
N LYS A 165 25.81 6.91 -23.59
CA LYS A 165 26.44 7.20 -22.29
C LYS A 165 25.62 8.25 -21.55
N ARG A 166 25.21 7.92 -20.34
CA ARG A 166 24.42 8.83 -19.50
C ARG A 166 25.13 9.09 -18.17
N LYS A 167 25.05 10.31 -17.69
CA LYS A 167 25.55 10.73 -16.38
C LYS A 167 24.41 11.23 -15.53
N ALA A 168 24.34 10.78 -14.27
CA ALA A 168 23.41 11.34 -13.32
C ALA A 168 23.90 12.73 -12.88
N GLN A 169 22.98 13.70 -12.91
CA GLN A 169 23.18 15.06 -12.39
C GLN A 169 22.00 15.42 -11.50
N GLY A 170 22.23 16.28 -10.51
CA GLY A 170 21.21 16.70 -9.55
C GLY A 170 21.73 16.52 -8.11
N GLY A 171 20.81 16.42 -7.14
CA GLY A 171 21.17 16.23 -5.74
C GLY A 171 20.33 17.08 -4.79
N ALA A 172 19.38 17.88 -5.31
CA ALA A 172 18.40 18.55 -4.45
C ALA A 172 17.55 17.50 -3.73
N ARG A 173 17.39 17.67 -2.42
CA ARG A 173 16.46 16.84 -1.63
C ARG A 173 15.05 17.39 -1.79
N VAL A 174 14.14 16.52 -2.21
CA VAL A 174 12.74 16.81 -2.43
C VAL A 174 11.86 15.80 -1.72
N MET A 175 10.61 16.15 -1.47
CA MET A 175 9.58 15.24 -1.04
C MET A 175 8.41 15.29 -2.04
N TYR A 176 7.96 14.11 -2.43
CA TYR A 176 6.80 13.91 -3.28
C TYR A 176 5.59 13.62 -2.41
N THR A 177 4.49 14.27 -2.69
CA THR A 177 3.27 14.24 -1.87
C THR A 177 2.14 13.49 -2.56
N THR A 178 2.25 13.28 -3.88
CA THR A 178 1.23 12.66 -4.72
C THR A 178 1.72 11.31 -5.26
N HIS A 179 0.80 10.35 -5.33
CA HIS A 179 1.06 9.03 -5.90
C HIS A 179 1.62 9.12 -7.32
N HIS A 180 2.59 8.26 -7.61
CA HIS A 180 3.20 8.11 -8.93
C HIS A 180 3.44 6.61 -9.19
N PRO A 181 3.44 6.13 -10.45
CA PRO A 181 3.75 4.72 -10.74
C PRO A 181 5.03 4.22 -10.07
N CYS A 182 6.07 5.06 -9.96
CA CYS A 182 7.36 4.70 -9.38
C CYS A 182 7.45 4.84 -7.84
N TRP A 183 6.46 5.40 -7.17
CA TRP A 183 6.41 5.52 -5.69
C TRP A 183 5.00 5.74 -5.17
N ASP A 184 4.80 5.42 -3.89
CA ASP A 184 3.59 5.79 -3.17
C ASP A 184 3.80 7.09 -2.40
N ALA A 185 2.78 7.95 -2.46
CA ALA A 185 2.63 9.12 -1.61
C ALA A 185 1.14 9.39 -1.39
N LYS A 186 0.80 10.13 -0.33
CA LYS A 186 -0.57 10.44 0.05
C LYS A 186 -0.62 11.83 0.66
N ASN A 187 -1.58 12.62 0.26
CA ASN A 187 -1.74 13.98 0.71
C ASN A 187 -3.22 14.33 0.83
N ARG A 188 -3.65 14.70 2.04
CA ARG A 188 -5.03 15.17 2.32
C ARG A 188 -5.11 16.69 2.51
N TYR A 189 -3.99 17.41 2.37
CA TYR A 189 -3.85 18.82 2.75
C TYR A 189 -3.66 19.74 1.55
N GLY A 190 -3.81 19.24 0.31
CA GLY A 190 -3.66 20.05 -0.90
C GLY A 190 -2.23 20.52 -1.18
N LEU A 191 -1.21 19.78 -0.69
CA LEU A 191 0.18 20.10 -0.95
C LEU A 191 0.52 19.93 -2.44
N PRO A 192 1.45 20.73 -3.00
CA PRO A 192 1.98 20.53 -4.35
C PRO A 192 2.59 19.13 -4.50
N ASP A 193 2.57 18.58 -5.73
CA ASP A 193 3.05 17.21 -6.02
C ASP A 193 4.51 16.98 -5.61
N GLU A 194 5.34 18.01 -5.73
CA GLU A 194 6.76 18.01 -5.33
C GLU A 194 7.09 19.30 -4.59
N MET A 195 7.85 19.18 -3.52
CA MET A 195 8.31 20.34 -2.74
C MET A 195 9.70 20.08 -2.15
N PRO A 196 10.42 21.13 -1.74
CA PRO A 196 11.69 20.98 -1.04
C PRO A 196 11.52 20.11 0.21
N PHE A 197 12.48 19.24 0.49
CA PHE A 197 12.53 18.48 1.74
C PHE A 197 12.94 19.41 2.89
N SER A 198 11.97 20.18 3.37
CA SER A 198 12.12 21.16 4.45
C SER A 198 10.88 21.14 5.33
N TYR A 199 11.08 21.35 6.62
CA TYR A 199 9.98 21.50 7.58
C TYR A 199 9.07 22.67 7.22
N ASP A 200 9.64 23.78 6.71
CA ASP A 200 8.87 24.96 6.31
C ASP A 200 7.77 24.65 5.29
N SER A 201 8.00 23.64 4.44
CA SER A 201 7.02 23.21 3.44
C SER A 201 5.74 22.63 4.05
N ILE A 202 5.81 22.08 5.26
CA ILE A 202 4.67 21.43 5.96
C ILE A 202 4.33 22.11 7.29
N ARG A 203 5.07 23.18 7.66
CA ARG A 203 4.91 23.86 8.94
C ARG A 203 3.48 24.29 9.21
N HIS A 204 2.82 24.86 8.22
CA HIS A 204 1.44 25.35 8.32
C HIS A 204 0.44 24.25 8.72
N ILE A 205 0.69 23.00 8.29
CA ILE A 205 -0.14 21.84 8.67
C ILE A 205 0.12 21.46 10.12
N ILE A 206 1.39 21.44 10.53
CA ILE A 206 1.80 20.97 11.87
C ILE A 206 1.51 22.01 12.95
N GLU A 207 1.67 23.30 12.64
CA GLU A 207 1.51 24.39 13.60
C GLU A 207 0.13 25.06 13.53
N GLY A 208 -0.71 24.71 12.56
CA GLY A 208 -2.08 25.24 12.43
C GLY A 208 -2.11 26.70 12.00
N GLY A 209 -1.16 27.17 11.18
CA GLY A 209 -1.13 28.52 10.64
C GLY A 209 -1.99 28.65 9.37
N GLU A 210 -2.63 29.81 9.19
CA GLU A 210 -3.25 30.18 7.91
C GLU A 210 -2.16 30.21 6.83
N THR A 211 -2.42 29.55 5.72
CA THR A 211 -1.56 29.61 4.54
C THR A 211 -1.66 31.02 3.96
N GLU A 212 -0.62 31.87 4.15
CA GLU A 212 -0.44 32.96 3.21
C GLU A 212 -0.22 32.35 1.83
N GLU A 213 -1.22 32.44 0.97
CA GLU A 213 -1.08 32.18 -0.46
C GLU A 213 -0.04 33.13 -1.06
N LYS A 214 1.23 32.80 -0.92
CA LYS A 214 2.23 33.29 -1.87
C LYS A 214 2.06 32.50 -3.15
N ALA A 215 1.42 33.14 -4.14
CA ALA A 215 1.43 32.69 -5.50
C ALA A 215 2.86 32.31 -5.91
N PRO A 216 3.09 31.15 -6.54
CA PRO A 216 4.42 30.76 -6.97
C PRO A 216 4.92 31.79 -7.98
N GLU A 217 6.08 32.42 -7.71
CA GLU A 217 6.79 33.18 -8.71
C GLU A 217 7.07 32.27 -9.90
N PRO A 218 6.79 32.71 -11.15
CA PRO A 218 7.01 31.89 -12.33
C PRO A 218 8.50 31.61 -12.48
N VAL A 219 8.89 30.37 -12.27
CA VAL A 219 10.22 29.87 -12.61
C VAL A 219 10.35 29.96 -14.12
N ALA A 220 11.27 30.83 -14.58
CA ALA A 220 11.56 31.01 -15.99
C ALA A 220 11.89 29.67 -16.66
N GLU A 221 11.06 29.29 -17.63
CA GLU A 221 11.34 28.18 -18.52
C GLU A 221 12.61 28.42 -19.33
N PRO A 222 13.49 27.43 -19.50
CA PRO A 222 14.55 27.56 -20.50
C PRO A 222 13.93 27.46 -21.89
N THR A 223 14.07 28.56 -22.64
CA THR A 223 13.67 28.70 -24.03
C THR A 223 14.21 27.56 -24.90
N LYS A 224 13.28 26.82 -25.51
CA LYS A 224 13.58 25.92 -26.64
C LYS A 224 13.74 26.75 -27.92
N PRO A 225 14.70 26.43 -28.81
CA PRO A 225 14.78 27.08 -30.09
C PRO A 225 13.61 26.67 -30.99
N ALA A 226 13.00 27.66 -31.61
CA ALA A 226 11.88 27.52 -32.52
C ALA A 226 12.30 26.78 -33.79
N VAL A 227 11.57 25.74 -34.14
CA VAL A 227 11.54 25.22 -35.53
C VAL A 227 10.19 25.55 -36.11
N ASN A 228 10.26 26.37 -37.14
CA ASN A 228 9.16 26.87 -37.96
C ASN A 228 8.70 25.76 -38.90
N VAL A 229 7.44 25.35 -38.86
CA VAL A 229 6.78 24.66 -39.98
C VAL A 229 5.38 25.20 -40.15
N SER A 230 5.14 25.70 -41.35
CA SER A 230 3.96 26.42 -41.84
C SER A 230 2.69 25.57 -41.90
N ALA A 231 1.60 26.26 -41.71
CA ALA A 231 0.19 26.02 -41.92
C ALA A 231 -0.27 24.99 -42.97
N VAL A 232 -1.28 24.23 -42.58
CA VAL A 232 -2.45 23.94 -43.43
C VAL A 232 -3.71 23.88 -42.55
N GLU A 233 -4.60 24.86 -42.80
CA GLU A 233 -5.99 24.86 -42.32
C GLU A 233 -6.78 23.71 -42.94
N LYS A 234 -7.68 23.13 -42.16
CA LYS A 234 -9.01 22.73 -42.65
C LYS A 234 -10.00 22.62 -41.48
N GLU A 235 -11.03 23.45 -41.61
CA GLU A 235 -12.28 23.44 -40.85
C GLU A 235 -12.99 22.09 -40.88
N GLN A 236 -13.67 21.74 -39.77
CA GLN A 236 -15.06 21.27 -39.81
C GLN A 236 -15.66 21.09 -38.41
N LYS A 237 -16.60 22.02 -38.10
CA LYS A 237 -17.92 21.87 -37.47
C LYS A 237 -18.13 20.96 -36.25
N GLU A 238 -18.48 21.65 -35.17
CA GLU A 238 -19.30 21.15 -34.06
C GLU A 238 -20.69 20.65 -34.51
N PRO A 239 -21.31 19.79 -33.71
CA PRO A 239 -22.61 20.20 -33.20
C PRO A 239 -22.75 20.01 -31.64
N GLN A 240 -23.41 21.02 -31.11
CA GLN A 240 -23.87 21.18 -29.74
C GLN A 240 -24.86 20.07 -29.33
N GLY A 241 -24.77 19.64 -28.10
CA GLY A 241 -25.79 18.84 -27.40
C GLY A 241 -25.74 19.16 -25.91
N GLU A 242 -26.79 19.81 -25.42
CA GLU A 242 -26.99 20.30 -24.07
C GLU A 242 -27.11 19.15 -23.04
N PRO A 243 -26.75 19.36 -21.76
CA PRO A 243 -26.93 18.36 -20.69
C PRO A 243 -28.34 18.43 -20.10
N VAL A 244 -29.06 17.35 -20.15
CA VAL A 244 -30.31 17.16 -19.42
C VAL A 244 -30.02 16.79 -17.98
N GLN A 245 -30.34 17.69 -17.05
CA GLN A 245 -30.46 17.42 -15.63
C GLN A 245 -31.70 16.56 -15.36
N GLN A 246 -31.54 15.38 -14.84
CA GLN A 246 -32.62 14.63 -14.17
C GLN A 246 -32.42 14.72 -12.67
N THR A 247 -33.30 15.49 -12.05
CA THR A 247 -33.54 15.50 -10.61
C THR A 247 -34.27 14.21 -10.23
N MET A 248 -33.68 13.42 -9.32
CA MET A 248 -34.37 12.30 -8.69
C MET A 248 -35.05 12.77 -7.39
N ASP A 249 -36.32 12.53 -7.34
CA ASP A 249 -37.25 12.78 -6.23
C ASP A 249 -37.04 11.78 -5.09
N LEU A 250 -36.82 12.30 -3.87
CA LEU A 250 -36.66 11.52 -2.63
C LEU A 250 -37.99 11.42 -1.92
N SER A 251 -38.83 10.47 -2.31
CA SER A 251 -39.95 10.07 -1.44
C SER A 251 -40.50 8.70 -1.84
N GLN A 252 -39.96 7.67 -1.22
CA GLN A 252 -40.69 6.49 -0.74
C GLN A 252 -39.71 5.51 -0.05
N MET A 253 -39.56 5.71 1.25
CA MET A 253 -39.05 4.64 2.12
C MET A 253 -40.23 3.68 2.36
N ASP A 254 -40.06 2.46 1.91
CA ASP A 254 -40.80 1.34 2.50
C ASP A 254 -39.82 0.17 2.75
N THR A 255 -39.82 -0.17 4.01
CA THR A 255 -39.12 -1.24 4.69
C THR A 255 -39.29 -2.60 4.01
N LYS A 256 -38.20 -3.22 3.62
CA LYS A 256 -38.01 -4.68 3.66
C LYS A 256 -36.52 -5.00 3.82
N GLU A 257 -36.21 -5.51 5.01
CA GLU A 257 -34.98 -6.26 5.25
C GLU A 257 -34.80 -7.32 4.15
N LYS A 258 -33.79 -7.14 3.33
CA LYS A 258 -33.17 -8.20 2.56
C LYS A 258 -31.66 -8.04 2.72
N GLU A 259 -31.08 -9.04 3.33
CA GLU A 259 -29.65 -9.32 3.46
C GLU A 259 -28.86 -8.74 2.27
N ALA A 260 -27.92 -7.83 2.55
CA ALA A 260 -26.96 -7.34 1.60
C ALA A 260 -26.07 -8.54 1.21
N LYS A 261 -26.43 -9.24 0.15
CA LYS A 261 -25.51 -10.11 -0.57
C LYS A 261 -24.43 -9.20 -1.15
N THR A 262 -23.27 -9.18 -0.54
CA THR A 262 -22.03 -8.70 -1.14
C THR A 262 -21.98 -9.29 -2.55
N ALA A 263 -21.89 -8.45 -3.58
CA ALA A 263 -21.85 -8.90 -4.97
C ALA A 263 -20.60 -9.76 -5.14
N PHE A 264 -20.79 -11.07 -5.18
CA PHE A 264 -19.75 -12.06 -5.41
C PHE A 264 -19.34 -11.97 -6.88
N ASN A 265 -18.15 -11.44 -7.16
CA ASN A 265 -17.67 -11.22 -8.52
C ASN A 265 -16.49 -12.16 -8.80
N VAL A 266 -16.67 -13.07 -9.74
CA VAL A 266 -15.61 -13.95 -10.26
C VAL A 266 -15.08 -13.35 -11.56
N ASP A 267 -13.76 -13.43 -11.79
CA ASP A 267 -13.10 -12.88 -12.97
C ASP A 267 -13.81 -13.35 -14.26
N PRO A 268 -14.18 -12.43 -15.16
CA PRO A 268 -14.87 -12.78 -16.43
C PRO A 268 -14.08 -13.73 -17.34
N ARG A 269 -12.76 -13.84 -17.16
CA ARG A 269 -11.87 -14.74 -17.90
C ARG A 269 -12.01 -16.20 -17.47
N VAL A 270 -12.50 -16.47 -16.26
CA VAL A 270 -12.79 -17.83 -15.80
C VAL A 270 -13.90 -18.44 -16.67
N PRO A 271 -13.74 -19.68 -17.17
CA PRO A 271 -14.76 -20.33 -18.01
C PRO A 271 -16.15 -20.30 -17.39
N LYS A 272 -17.16 -19.95 -18.20
CA LYS A 272 -18.51 -19.66 -17.71
C LYS A 272 -19.09 -20.78 -16.83
N LYS A 273 -18.93 -22.05 -17.22
CA LYS A 273 -19.44 -23.19 -16.46
C LYS A 273 -18.88 -23.27 -15.05
N LEU A 274 -17.56 -23.03 -14.89
CA LEU A 274 -16.91 -23.02 -13.60
C LEU A 274 -17.38 -21.82 -12.78
N ARG A 275 -17.44 -20.65 -13.40
CA ARG A 275 -17.91 -19.41 -12.77
C ARG A 275 -19.34 -19.53 -12.23
N ASP A 276 -20.24 -20.15 -13.00
CA ASP A 276 -21.63 -20.36 -12.57
C ASP A 276 -21.68 -21.26 -11.31
N LEU A 277 -20.88 -22.33 -11.26
CA LEU A 277 -20.75 -23.21 -10.09
C LEU A 277 -20.15 -22.51 -8.88
N MET A 278 -19.16 -21.64 -9.09
CA MET A 278 -18.53 -20.85 -8.03
C MET A 278 -19.53 -19.87 -7.43
N ILE A 279 -20.29 -19.16 -8.27
CA ILE A 279 -21.31 -18.20 -7.83
C ILE A 279 -22.42 -18.92 -7.06
N GLU A 280 -22.92 -20.05 -7.58
CA GLU A 280 -23.99 -20.86 -6.97
C GLU A 280 -23.58 -21.37 -5.58
N ASN A 281 -22.32 -21.76 -5.40
CA ASN A 281 -21.78 -22.34 -4.16
C ASN A 281 -21.00 -21.35 -3.30
N ASN A 282 -20.96 -20.07 -3.70
CA ASN A 282 -20.25 -18.99 -3.00
C ASN A 282 -18.77 -19.32 -2.77
N VAL A 283 -18.08 -19.80 -3.82
CA VAL A 283 -16.67 -20.21 -3.81
C VAL A 283 -15.80 -19.17 -4.48
N MET A 284 -14.79 -18.68 -3.78
CA MET A 284 -13.80 -17.71 -4.27
C MET A 284 -12.75 -18.38 -5.15
N GLU A 285 -12.14 -17.62 -6.06
CA GLU A 285 -11.07 -18.13 -6.95
C GLU A 285 -9.90 -18.70 -6.15
N TRP A 286 -9.43 -17.98 -5.15
CA TRP A 286 -8.32 -18.39 -4.30
C TRP A 286 -8.57 -19.73 -3.55
N GLU A 287 -9.84 -20.09 -3.28
CA GLU A 287 -10.17 -21.35 -2.63
C GLU A 287 -9.95 -22.54 -3.58
N ILE A 288 -10.26 -22.35 -4.86
CA ILE A 288 -9.99 -23.36 -5.91
C ILE A 288 -8.49 -23.43 -6.18
N GLU A 289 -7.83 -22.28 -6.29
CA GLU A 289 -6.38 -22.18 -6.48
C GLU A 289 -5.65 -22.91 -5.35
N SER A 290 -5.99 -22.62 -4.09
CA SER A 290 -5.43 -23.32 -2.93
C SER A 290 -5.68 -24.82 -2.93
N ALA A 291 -6.88 -25.26 -3.34
CA ALA A 291 -7.21 -26.68 -3.42
C ALA A 291 -6.39 -27.40 -4.50
N CYS A 292 -6.20 -26.77 -5.67
CA CYS A 292 -5.41 -27.31 -6.78
C CYS A 292 -3.92 -27.35 -6.46
N GLU A 293 -3.41 -26.29 -5.84
CA GLU A 293 -2.02 -26.17 -5.39
C GLU A 293 -1.67 -27.22 -4.32
N ALA A 294 -2.53 -27.39 -3.31
CA ALA A 294 -2.35 -28.39 -2.26
C ALA A 294 -2.28 -29.83 -2.80
N LYS A 295 -2.87 -30.08 -3.98
CA LYS A 295 -2.81 -31.39 -4.67
C LYS A 295 -1.69 -31.47 -5.71
N GLY A 296 -1.00 -30.36 -5.99
CA GLY A 296 0.03 -30.30 -7.02
C GLY A 296 -0.50 -30.44 -8.45
N TYR A 297 -1.77 -30.12 -8.69
CA TYR A 297 -2.38 -30.23 -10.03
C TYR A 297 -1.95 -29.09 -10.95
N ILE A 298 -1.70 -27.94 -10.38
CA ILE A 298 -1.29 -26.72 -11.08
C ILE A 298 -0.14 -26.09 -10.28
N PRO A 299 0.86 -25.46 -10.94
CA PRO A 299 1.94 -24.74 -10.27
C PRO A 299 1.40 -23.64 -9.36
N SER A 300 2.06 -23.44 -8.20
CA SER A 300 1.71 -22.40 -7.25
C SER A 300 1.76 -21.00 -7.88
N GLY A 301 0.75 -20.19 -7.56
CA GLY A 301 0.63 -18.82 -8.08
C GLY A 301 0.08 -18.70 -9.49
N THR A 302 -0.39 -19.79 -10.10
CA THR A 302 -1.11 -19.74 -11.38
C THR A 302 -2.54 -19.26 -11.13
N PRO A 303 -3.00 -18.16 -11.74
CA PRO A 303 -4.38 -17.70 -11.57
C PRO A 303 -5.39 -18.65 -12.25
N LEU A 304 -6.59 -18.76 -11.67
CA LEU A 304 -7.61 -19.73 -12.09
C LEU A 304 -7.97 -19.65 -13.59
N TRP A 305 -7.97 -18.46 -14.17
CA TRP A 305 -8.27 -18.23 -15.58
C TRP A 305 -7.16 -18.72 -16.54
N GLU A 306 -5.93 -19.00 -16.03
CA GLU A 306 -4.82 -19.56 -16.80
C GLU A 306 -4.77 -21.09 -16.79
N TYR A 307 -5.55 -21.77 -15.98
CA TYR A 307 -5.49 -23.21 -15.81
C TYR A 307 -5.66 -23.99 -17.10
N GLU A 308 -6.51 -23.51 -18.01
CA GLU A 308 -6.72 -24.13 -19.32
C GLU A 308 -5.48 -24.01 -20.23
N ASN A 309 -4.67 -22.97 -20.07
CA ASN A 309 -3.43 -22.78 -20.80
C ASN A 309 -2.31 -23.68 -20.26
N VAL A 310 -2.27 -23.89 -18.95
CA VAL A 310 -1.26 -24.72 -18.27
C VAL A 310 -1.57 -26.21 -18.45
N ASN A 311 -2.84 -26.59 -18.38
CA ASN A 311 -3.31 -27.98 -18.52
C ASN A 311 -4.62 -28.00 -19.30
N PRO A 312 -4.56 -28.14 -20.66
CA PRO A 312 -5.75 -28.13 -21.51
C PRO A 312 -6.77 -29.20 -21.12
N GLY A 313 -8.03 -28.79 -20.96
CA GLY A 313 -9.13 -29.65 -20.54
C GLY A 313 -9.25 -29.84 -19.02
N PHE A 314 -8.34 -29.33 -18.22
CA PHE A 314 -8.37 -29.50 -16.76
C PHE A 314 -9.61 -28.83 -16.14
N THR A 315 -9.95 -27.65 -16.60
CA THR A 315 -11.09 -26.89 -16.08
C THR A 315 -12.40 -27.64 -16.29
N ASP A 316 -12.67 -28.12 -17.53
CA ASP A 316 -13.92 -28.82 -17.83
C ASP A 316 -13.95 -30.25 -17.23
N ALA A 317 -12.84 -31.00 -17.29
CA ALA A 317 -12.81 -32.39 -16.84
C ALA A 317 -12.70 -32.55 -15.33
N VAL A 318 -11.90 -31.69 -14.68
CA VAL A 318 -11.59 -31.81 -13.24
C VAL A 318 -12.40 -30.83 -12.43
N LEU A 319 -12.30 -29.52 -12.70
CA LEU A 319 -12.95 -28.53 -11.85
C LEU A 319 -14.48 -28.55 -12.00
N VAL A 320 -14.98 -28.64 -13.22
CA VAL A 320 -16.42 -28.71 -13.50
C VAL A 320 -16.93 -30.15 -13.38
N GLY A 321 -16.25 -31.11 -14.02
CA GLY A 321 -16.69 -32.51 -14.05
C GLY A 321 -16.66 -33.21 -12.69
N ALA A 322 -15.71 -32.85 -11.83
CA ALA A 322 -15.59 -33.36 -10.47
C ALA A 322 -15.94 -32.33 -9.41
N TRP A 323 -16.81 -31.36 -9.70
CA TRP A 323 -17.19 -30.28 -8.80
C TRP A 323 -17.52 -30.70 -7.37
N PRO A 324 -18.26 -31.81 -7.11
CA PRO A 324 -18.53 -32.23 -5.73
C PRO A 324 -17.25 -32.50 -4.90
N GLN A 325 -16.20 -33.05 -5.54
CA GLN A 325 -14.92 -33.32 -4.91
C GLN A 325 -14.13 -32.03 -4.69
N VAL A 326 -14.13 -31.13 -5.69
CA VAL A 326 -13.51 -29.79 -5.58
C VAL A 326 -14.14 -29.00 -4.44
N PHE A 327 -15.47 -28.97 -4.39
CA PHE A 327 -16.22 -28.28 -3.34
C PHE A 327 -16.02 -28.89 -1.95
N ALA A 328 -15.84 -30.21 -1.88
CA ALA A 328 -15.48 -30.87 -0.62
C ALA A 328 -14.08 -30.44 -0.11
N MET A 329 -13.11 -30.25 -1.03
CA MET A 329 -11.79 -29.71 -0.67
C MET A 329 -11.88 -28.26 -0.21
N VAL A 330 -12.67 -27.44 -0.89
CA VAL A 330 -12.94 -26.05 -0.47
C VAL A 330 -13.54 -26.00 0.94
N LYS A 331 -14.51 -26.86 1.24
CA LYS A 331 -15.08 -26.97 2.60
C LYS A 331 -14.03 -27.33 3.64
N GLN A 332 -13.13 -28.27 3.33
CA GLN A 332 -12.03 -28.63 4.24
C GLN A 332 -11.06 -27.48 4.48
N ILE A 333 -10.82 -26.63 3.46
CA ILE A 333 -10.01 -25.40 3.59
C ILE A 333 -10.73 -24.45 4.57
N ARG A 334 -12.02 -24.18 4.35
CA ARG A 334 -12.84 -23.33 5.22
C ARG A 334 -12.91 -23.82 6.67
N GLU A 335 -13.05 -25.13 6.88
CA GLU A 335 -13.05 -25.73 8.22
C GLU A 335 -11.71 -25.58 8.94
N LYS A 336 -10.60 -25.62 8.19
CA LYS A 336 -9.26 -25.37 8.73
C LYS A 336 -8.99 -23.90 9.03
N GLU A 337 -9.64 -22.99 8.31
CA GLU A 337 -9.56 -21.55 8.51
C GLU A 337 -10.56 -21.02 9.54
N ALA A 338 -11.63 -21.75 9.82
CA ALA A 338 -12.57 -21.45 10.89
C ALA A 338 -11.93 -21.76 12.25
N ILE A 339 -11.10 -20.86 12.76
CA ILE A 339 -10.66 -20.86 14.16
C ILE A 339 -11.84 -20.33 14.99
N PRO A 340 -12.37 -21.10 15.94
CA PRO A 340 -13.41 -20.57 16.81
C PRO A 340 -12.82 -19.44 17.66
N PHE A 341 -13.38 -18.26 17.50
CA PHE A 341 -13.19 -17.17 18.45
C PHE A 341 -13.84 -17.57 19.77
N ASN A 342 -13.05 -17.99 20.74
CA ASN A 342 -13.39 -18.06 22.15
C ASN A 342 -12.60 -17.00 22.91
#